data_16c8ddfeb5c63a4005d03a0d252d4081
#
_entry.id   16c8ddfeb5c63a4005d03a0d252d4081
#
_cell.length_a   1.000
_cell.length_b   1.000
_cell.length_c   1.000
_cell.angle_alpha   90.00
_cell.angle_beta   90.00
_cell.angle_gamma   90.00
#
_symmetry.space_group_name_H-M   'P 1'
#
loop_
_entity.id
_entity.type
_entity.pdbx_description
1 polymer ?
#
loop_
_entity_poly.entity_id
_entity_poly.type
_entity_poly.pdbx_seq_one_letter_code
_entity_poly.pdbx_strand_id
1 'polypeptide(L)'
;LAILLGGVGLTGIQNASPLPLRASTGRRLGWFLALAAALALTINNSQTHQELSRFPRVQTIAHRGVAGKNGVQNTLPALINTSKTYHPDYVEFDVHETKDHRFVVVHDENLKKLTGVNKTPHQLTLAQLTRLTARENGHAAKLVSLDRYLAVANRLHQRVIVEIKTTPQDSKGMLARFNRKYGRELLTHHDLVHSMDYRVVTRLHRLNPRLKILAIQPYNFGLPNRAASGYTMEYSTLNALFIRRAHHEGKPVFAWTINSAAAMHELLTEHVDGIVTDRLPLLLRQLRAFRHERSYADRLLDLVF
;
A
#
# COMPACT_ATOMS: atom_id res chain seq x y z
N LEU A 1 -11.06 21.58 31.35
CA LEU A 1 -10.89 22.56 32.48
C LEU A 1 -12.16 23.37 32.77
N ALA A 2 -13.24 23.18 31.99
CA ALA A 2 -14.47 23.99 32.09
C ALA A 2 -15.66 23.27 32.76
N ILE A 3 -15.46 22.09 33.37
CA ILE A 3 -16.58 21.27 33.92
C ILE A 3 -16.55 21.15 35.47
N LEU A 4 -15.76 21.92 36.18
CA LEU A 4 -15.69 21.89 37.65
C LEU A 4 -16.12 23.19 38.36
N LEU A 5 -16.94 24.03 37.71
CA LEU A 5 -17.52 25.21 38.33
C LEU A 5 -19.05 25.26 38.14
N GLY A 6 -19.74 24.29 38.70
CA GLY A 6 -21.19 24.23 38.69
C GLY A 6 -21.75 23.90 40.08
N GLY A 7 -22.16 24.90 40.83
CA GLY A 7 -23.20 24.77 41.81
C GLY A 7 -22.81 24.42 43.25
N VAL A 8 -22.49 25.42 44.07
CA VAL A 8 -22.84 25.39 45.50
C VAL A 8 -23.52 26.72 45.85
N GLY A 9 -24.76 26.61 46.29
CA GLY A 9 -25.63 27.72 46.63
C GLY A 9 -25.16 28.53 47.85
N LEU A 10 -25.38 29.83 47.74
CA LEU A 10 -25.19 30.84 48.80
C LEU A 10 -26.28 30.72 49.86
N THR A 11 -25.93 30.22 51.04
CA THR A 11 -26.61 30.70 52.30
C THR A 11 -25.68 30.47 53.50
N GLY A 12 -25.33 31.51 54.19
CA GLY A 12 -24.86 31.47 55.58
C GLY A 12 -23.36 31.65 55.77
N ILE A 13 -22.84 32.85 55.61
CA ILE A 13 -21.50 33.20 56.12
C ILE A 13 -21.61 34.35 57.04
N GLN A 14 -21.55 34.04 58.34
CA GLN A 14 -21.06 35.03 59.32
C GLN A 14 -19.81 34.38 59.98
N ASN A 15 -18.72 35.18 59.94
CA ASN A 15 -17.48 35.01 60.75
C ASN A 15 -16.64 33.74 60.52
N ALA A 16 -15.90 33.68 59.40
CA ALA A 16 -14.74 32.89 59.32
C ALA A 16 -13.48 33.77 59.14
N SER A 17 -12.61 33.75 60.14
CA SER A 17 -11.32 34.39 60.09
C SER A 17 -10.53 33.84 58.87
N PRO A 18 -9.76 34.70 58.15
CA PRO A 18 -8.97 34.19 56.98
C PRO A 18 -7.89 33.26 57.50
N LEU A 19 -8.03 31.97 57.17
CA LEU A 19 -6.95 30.99 57.34
C LEU A 19 -5.76 31.40 56.48
N PRO A 20 -4.53 31.50 57.04
CA PRO A 20 -3.37 31.83 56.28
C PRO A 20 -3.05 30.65 55.36
N LEU A 21 -3.31 30.79 54.08
CA LEU A 21 -2.84 29.88 53.02
C LEU A 21 -1.33 30.04 52.85
N ARG A 22 -0.54 29.70 53.88
CA ARG A 22 0.88 29.36 53.71
C ARG A 22 0.97 27.96 53.10
N ALA A 23 0.81 27.88 51.77
CA ALA A 23 1.18 26.68 51.07
C ALA A 23 2.64 26.42 51.37
N SER A 24 2.96 25.30 52.04
CA SER A 24 4.33 24.88 52.32
C SER A 24 5.12 24.84 51.03
N THR A 25 6.38 25.18 51.04
CA THR A 25 7.28 25.20 49.89
C THR A 25 7.21 23.87 49.09
N GLY A 26 6.98 22.74 49.77
CA GLY A 26 6.79 21.44 49.15
C GLY A 26 5.52 21.33 48.29
N ARG A 27 4.39 21.94 48.73
CA ARG A 27 3.16 21.95 47.90
C ARG A 27 3.32 22.81 46.63
N ARG A 28 4.02 23.93 46.73
CA ARG A 28 4.33 24.79 45.55
C ARG A 28 5.25 24.06 44.60
N LEU A 29 6.29 23.35 45.06
CA LEU A 29 7.18 22.54 44.25
C LEU A 29 6.41 21.40 43.55
N GLY A 30 5.52 20.71 44.28
CA GLY A 30 4.65 19.66 43.70
C GLY A 30 3.76 20.17 42.57
N TRP A 31 3.15 21.36 42.72
CA TRP A 31 2.37 21.98 41.64
C TRP A 31 3.22 22.39 40.44
N PHE A 32 4.44 22.92 40.67
CA PHE A 32 5.38 23.26 39.60
C PHE A 32 5.82 22.04 38.82
N LEU A 33 6.11 20.92 39.49
CA LEU A 33 6.49 19.67 38.86
C LEU A 33 5.33 19.06 38.04
N ALA A 34 4.11 19.10 38.59
CA ALA A 34 2.91 18.65 37.89
C ALA A 34 2.61 19.51 36.63
N LEU A 35 2.77 20.83 36.72
CA LEU A 35 2.59 21.73 35.58
C LEU A 35 3.68 21.52 34.53
N ALA A 36 4.93 21.33 34.93
CA ALA A 36 6.04 21.04 34.03
C ALA A 36 5.87 19.69 33.31
N ALA A 37 5.39 18.67 34.04
CA ALA A 37 5.07 17.39 33.46
C ALA A 37 3.90 17.48 32.45
N ALA A 38 2.83 18.21 32.82
CA ALA A 38 1.70 18.45 31.94
C ALA A 38 2.11 19.22 30.67
N LEU A 39 2.96 20.23 30.81
CA LEU A 39 3.52 20.99 29.69
C LEU A 39 4.40 20.13 28.78
N ALA A 40 5.30 19.33 29.37
CA ALA A 40 6.15 18.40 28.64
C ALA A 40 5.33 17.36 27.87
N LEU A 41 4.27 16.81 28.49
CA LEU A 41 3.30 15.92 27.84
C LEU A 41 2.57 16.59 26.69
N THR A 42 2.18 17.87 26.86
CA THR A 42 1.48 18.64 25.81
C THR A 42 2.40 18.93 24.63
N ILE A 43 3.66 19.30 24.88
CA ILE A 43 4.67 19.56 23.85
C ILE A 43 4.97 18.25 23.11
N ASN A 44 5.25 17.17 23.83
CA ASN A 44 5.51 15.85 23.24
C ASN A 44 4.32 15.37 22.40
N ASN A 45 3.09 15.54 22.90
CA ASN A 45 1.88 15.23 22.14
C ASN A 45 1.74 16.07 20.87
N SER A 46 2.03 17.37 20.94
CA SER A 46 1.99 18.26 19.77
C SER A 46 3.01 17.85 18.71
N GLN A 47 4.24 17.53 19.12
CA GLN A 47 5.29 17.03 18.21
C GLN A 47 4.92 15.68 17.61
N THR A 48 4.39 14.78 18.42
CA THR A 48 3.94 13.45 17.95
C THR A 48 2.76 13.55 16.97
N HIS A 49 1.82 14.49 17.21
CA HIS A 49 0.74 14.76 16.23
C HIS A 49 1.24 15.34 14.92
N GLN A 50 2.27 16.20 14.95
CA GLN A 50 2.92 16.71 13.73
C GLN A 50 3.69 15.61 12.99
N GLU A 51 4.36 14.71 13.69
CA GLU A 51 5.02 13.57 13.07
C GLU A 51 4.03 12.58 12.46
N LEU A 52 2.92 12.28 13.16
CA LEU A 52 1.88 11.37 12.63
C LEU A 52 1.12 11.95 11.43
N SER A 53 1.00 13.28 11.34
CA SER A 53 0.47 13.94 10.12
C SER A 53 1.47 13.94 8.97
N ARG A 54 2.76 13.64 9.24
CA ARG A 54 3.83 13.52 8.24
C ARG A 54 3.96 12.12 7.65
N PHE A 55 3.36 11.08 8.26
CA PHE A 55 3.40 9.76 7.65
C PHE A 55 2.45 9.71 6.45
N PRO A 56 2.98 9.43 5.26
CA PRO A 56 2.16 9.27 4.08
C PRO A 56 1.11 8.17 4.34
N ARG A 57 -0.09 8.39 3.82
CA ARG A 57 -1.16 7.40 3.88
C ARG A 57 -0.68 6.11 3.22
N VAL A 58 -0.73 4.98 3.94
CA VAL A 58 -0.40 3.67 3.39
C VAL A 58 -1.33 3.35 2.22
N GLN A 59 -0.76 3.03 1.07
CA GLN A 59 -1.49 2.71 -0.16
C GLN A 59 -2.08 1.29 -0.07
N THR A 60 -3.33 1.18 -0.44
CA THR A 60 -4.04 -0.10 -0.51
C THR A 60 -3.94 -0.65 -1.93
N ILE A 61 -3.40 -1.87 -2.11
CA ILE A 61 -3.13 -2.44 -3.41
C ILE A 61 -3.80 -3.82 -3.51
N ALA A 62 -4.76 -3.94 -4.43
CA ALA A 62 -5.45 -5.20 -4.71
C ALA A 62 -4.58 -6.06 -5.64
N HIS A 63 -4.02 -7.15 -5.12
CA HIS A 63 -3.18 -8.08 -5.85
C HIS A 63 -3.97 -8.80 -6.94
N ARG A 64 -3.49 -8.76 -8.18
CA ARG A 64 -4.14 -9.35 -9.36
C ARG A 64 -5.61 -8.96 -9.55
N GLY A 65 -5.99 -7.79 -9.04
CA GLY A 65 -7.35 -7.26 -9.15
C GLY A 65 -8.39 -7.95 -8.28
N VAL A 66 -8.02 -8.84 -7.36
CA VAL A 66 -9.00 -9.54 -6.51
C VAL A 66 -9.10 -8.92 -5.10
N ALA A 67 -10.23 -9.18 -4.45
CA ALA A 67 -10.49 -8.83 -3.06
C ALA A 67 -11.12 -10.04 -2.34
N GLY A 68 -10.28 -11.01 -1.97
CA GLY A 68 -10.69 -12.32 -1.48
C GLY A 68 -11.06 -13.26 -2.64
N LYS A 69 -12.22 -13.88 -2.56
CA LYS A 69 -12.71 -14.83 -3.59
C LYS A 69 -13.74 -14.19 -4.53
N ASN A 70 -13.65 -12.89 -4.81
CA ASN A 70 -14.65 -12.14 -5.55
C ASN A 70 -14.58 -12.28 -7.08
N GLY A 71 -13.70 -13.15 -7.60
CA GLY A 71 -13.54 -13.37 -9.03
C GLY A 71 -12.32 -14.19 -9.39
N VAL A 72 -12.04 -14.26 -10.68
CA VAL A 72 -10.80 -14.83 -11.23
C VAL A 72 -9.75 -13.72 -11.28
N GLN A 73 -8.56 -14.02 -10.77
CA GLN A 73 -7.41 -13.09 -10.83
C GLN A 73 -7.15 -12.58 -12.26
N ASN A 74 -6.64 -11.36 -12.38
CA ASN A 74 -6.21 -10.79 -13.67
C ASN A 74 -7.33 -10.67 -14.72
N THR A 75 -8.59 -10.46 -14.30
CA THR A 75 -9.73 -10.37 -15.20
C THR A 75 -10.56 -9.11 -15.00
N LEU A 76 -11.33 -8.72 -16.02
CA LEU A 76 -12.20 -7.55 -15.95
C LEU A 76 -13.29 -7.64 -14.86
N PRO A 77 -13.99 -8.76 -14.67
CA PRO A 77 -14.97 -8.86 -13.59
C PRO A 77 -14.39 -8.61 -12.22
N ALA A 78 -13.17 -9.16 -11.92
CA ALA A 78 -12.49 -8.93 -10.66
C ALA A 78 -12.09 -7.46 -10.51
N LEU A 79 -11.44 -6.85 -11.51
CA LEU A 79 -11.11 -5.42 -11.54
C LEU A 79 -12.32 -4.55 -11.23
N ILE A 80 -13.42 -4.75 -11.98
CA ILE A 80 -14.64 -3.92 -11.86
C ILE A 80 -15.26 -4.05 -10.46
N ASN A 81 -15.39 -5.29 -9.98
CA ASN A 81 -15.96 -5.55 -8.66
C ASN A 81 -15.08 -4.92 -7.54
N THR A 82 -13.78 -5.19 -7.57
CA THR A 82 -12.84 -4.69 -6.56
C THR A 82 -12.79 -3.16 -6.55
N SER A 83 -12.67 -2.53 -7.72
CA SER A 83 -12.60 -1.07 -7.82
C SER A 83 -13.88 -0.39 -7.34
N LYS A 84 -15.06 -0.91 -7.72
CA LYS A 84 -16.36 -0.32 -7.34
C LYS A 84 -16.74 -0.55 -5.88
N THR A 85 -16.31 -1.68 -5.29
CA THR A 85 -16.73 -2.05 -3.93
C THR A 85 -15.77 -1.53 -2.87
N TYR A 86 -14.46 -1.54 -3.16
CA TYR A 86 -13.44 -1.29 -2.14
C TYR A 86 -12.58 -0.06 -2.40
N HIS A 87 -12.59 0.49 -3.62
CA HIS A 87 -11.84 1.69 -4.01
C HIS A 87 -10.36 1.66 -3.56
N PRO A 88 -9.58 0.62 -3.93
CA PRO A 88 -8.17 0.58 -3.57
C PRO A 88 -7.40 1.74 -4.23
N ASP A 89 -6.27 2.12 -3.64
CA ASP A 89 -5.40 3.12 -4.24
C ASP A 89 -4.82 2.63 -5.56
N TYR A 90 -4.51 1.33 -5.64
CA TYR A 90 -4.07 0.66 -6.87
C TYR A 90 -4.69 -0.72 -7.01
N VAL A 91 -4.88 -1.14 -8.25
CA VAL A 91 -5.06 -2.54 -8.63
C VAL A 91 -3.78 -3.00 -9.32
N GLU A 92 -3.16 -4.02 -8.78
CA GLU A 92 -2.00 -4.65 -9.38
C GLU A 92 -2.44 -5.80 -10.30
N PHE A 93 -1.72 -6.02 -11.40
CA PHE A 93 -1.94 -7.12 -12.33
C PHE A 93 -0.71 -7.43 -13.18
N ASP A 94 -0.65 -8.65 -13.71
CA ASP A 94 0.48 -9.20 -14.45
C ASP A 94 0.28 -9.20 -15.95
N VAL A 95 1.35 -8.97 -16.73
CA VAL A 95 1.30 -9.06 -18.19
C VAL A 95 2.42 -9.90 -18.76
N HIS A 96 2.09 -10.68 -19.81
CA HIS A 96 3.04 -11.41 -20.66
C HIS A 96 2.96 -10.95 -22.11
N GLU A 97 4.08 -11.02 -22.82
CA GLU A 97 4.10 -10.88 -24.28
C GLU A 97 3.46 -12.12 -24.94
N THR A 98 2.71 -11.91 -26.01
CA THR A 98 2.07 -12.98 -26.79
C THR A 98 2.88 -13.34 -28.05
N LYS A 99 2.53 -14.43 -28.73
CA LYS A 99 3.17 -14.85 -29.97
C LYS A 99 3.21 -13.74 -31.04
N ASP A 100 2.18 -12.92 -31.12
CA ASP A 100 2.04 -11.80 -32.04
C ASP A 100 2.51 -10.45 -31.44
N HIS A 101 3.38 -10.52 -30.44
CA HIS A 101 4.01 -9.36 -29.79
C HIS A 101 3.02 -8.33 -29.21
N ARG A 102 1.86 -8.81 -28.77
CA ARG A 102 0.87 -8.06 -27.98
C ARG A 102 1.04 -8.39 -26.50
N PHE A 103 0.16 -7.87 -25.64
CA PHE A 103 0.21 -8.15 -24.21
C PHE A 103 -1.13 -8.68 -23.72
N VAL A 104 -1.08 -9.79 -22.99
CA VAL A 104 -2.21 -10.43 -22.31
C VAL A 104 -2.04 -10.29 -20.80
N VAL A 105 -3.16 -10.08 -20.10
CA VAL A 105 -3.18 -9.99 -18.64
C VAL A 105 -3.36 -11.38 -18.06
N VAL A 106 -2.30 -11.91 -17.44
CA VAL A 106 -2.26 -13.22 -16.78
C VAL A 106 -0.94 -13.34 -15.98
N HIS A 107 -0.99 -14.02 -14.83
CA HIS A 107 0.21 -14.24 -13.99
C HIS A 107 1.04 -15.43 -14.47
N ASP A 108 0.40 -16.60 -14.63
CA ASP A 108 1.10 -17.85 -14.83
C ASP A 108 1.67 -17.92 -16.24
N GLU A 109 2.94 -18.32 -16.37
CA GLU A 109 3.57 -18.62 -17.66
C GLU A 109 2.87 -19.79 -18.36
N ASN A 110 2.42 -20.81 -17.60
CA ASN A 110 1.63 -21.91 -18.15
C ASN A 110 0.14 -21.74 -17.83
N LEU A 111 -0.67 -21.65 -18.86
CA LEU A 111 -2.11 -21.37 -18.77
C LEU A 111 -2.95 -22.56 -18.25
N LYS A 112 -2.35 -23.75 -18.04
CA LYS A 112 -3.08 -24.99 -17.69
C LYS A 112 -3.88 -24.85 -16.40
N LYS A 113 -3.31 -24.22 -15.37
CA LYS A 113 -3.94 -24.08 -14.06
C LYS A 113 -5.28 -23.35 -14.13
N LEU A 114 -5.32 -22.23 -14.82
CA LEU A 114 -6.52 -21.39 -14.88
C LEU A 114 -7.45 -21.73 -16.04
N THR A 115 -6.91 -22.19 -17.17
CA THR A 115 -7.70 -22.36 -18.41
C THR A 115 -7.84 -23.81 -18.87
N GLY A 116 -7.10 -24.75 -18.30
CA GLY A 116 -7.00 -26.14 -18.76
C GLY A 116 -6.09 -26.32 -19.98
N VAL A 117 -5.58 -25.24 -20.59
CA VAL A 117 -4.76 -25.28 -21.81
C VAL A 117 -3.28 -25.31 -21.47
N ASN A 118 -2.59 -26.40 -21.77
CA ASN A 118 -1.15 -26.57 -21.51
C ASN A 118 -0.32 -25.85 -22.59
N LYS A 119 -0.31 -24.53 -22.54
CA LYS A 119 0.49 -23.63 -23.39
C LYS A 119 0.90 -22.39 -22.64
N THR A 120 1.93 -21.70 -23.16
CA THR A 120 2.35 -20.38 -22.65
C THR A 120 1.76 -19.25 -23.49
N PRO A 121 1.71 -18.00 -23.00
CA PRO A 121 1.30 -16.84 -23.77
C PRO A 121 2.07 -16.68 -25.09
N HIS A 122 3.36 -16.98 -25.12
CA HIS A 122 4.22 -16.89 -26.31
C HIS A 122 3.87 -17.89 -27.41
N GLN A 123 3.14 -18.95 -27.09
CA GLN A 123 2.70 -19.95 -28.07
C GLN A 123 1.37 -19.61 -28.76
N LEU A 124 0.67 -18.59 -28.26
CA LEU A 124 -0.66 -18.21 -28.72
C LEU A 124 -0.70 -16.73 -29.11
N THR A 125 -1.47 -16.42 -30.15
CA THR A 125 -1.77 -15.03 -30.47
C THR A 125 -2.73 -14.42 -29.44
N LEU A 126 -2.77 -13.10 -29.33
CA LEU A 126 -3.71 -12.42 -28.43
C LEU A 126 -5.16 -12.82 -28.72
N ALA A 127 -5.53 -12.95 -30.00
CA ALA A 127 -6.87 -13.37 -30.39
C ALA A 127 -7.22 -14.79 -29.91
N GLN A 128 -6.25 -15.71 -29.88
CA GLN A 128 -6.43 -17.05 -29.32
C GLN A 128 -6.53 -17.00 -27.80
N LEU A 129 -5.68 -16.24 -27.13
CA LEU A 129 -5.66 -16.09 -25.67
C LEU A 129 -6.99 -15.53 -25.14
N THR A 130 -7.51 -14.46 -25.74
CA THR A 130 -8.76 -13.82 -25.30
C THR A 130 -10.01 -14.66 -25.52
N ARG A 131 -9.94 -15.78 -26.26
CA ARG A 131 -11.01 -16.78 -26.33
C ARG A 131 -11.00 -17.76 -25.17
N LEU A 132 -9.88 -17.90 -24.46
CA LEU A 132 -9.75 -18.81 -23.32
C LEU A 132 -10.57 -18.30 -22.14
N THR A 133 -11.13 -19.24 -21.39
CA THR A 133 -11.86 -18.96 -20.14
C THR A 133 -11.03 -19.44 -18.98
N ALA A 134 -10.61 -18.52 -18.13
CA ALA A 134 -9.99 -18.82 -16.84
C ALA A 134 -11.07 -19.13 -15.79
N ARG A 135 -10.75 -20.05 -14.87
CA ARG A 135 -11.64 -20.49 -13.78
C ARG A 135 -10.91 -20.50 -12.47
N GLU A 136 -11.46 -19.86 -11.47
CA GLU A 136 -10.90 -19.76 -10.12
C GLU A 136 -11.99 -19.36 -9.12
N ASN A 137 -11.91 -19.85 -7.89
CA ASN A 137 -12.82 -19.47 -6.79
C ASN A 137 -14.33 -19.64 -7.10
N GLY A 138 -14.69 -20.58 -7.97
CA GLY A 138 -16.08 -20.76 -8.41
C GLY A 138 -16.54 -19.79 -9.50
N HIS A 139 -15.66 -18.90 -9.96
CA HIS A 139 -15.91 -17.93 -11.02
C HIS A 139 -15.28 -18.36 -12.35
N ALA A 140 -15.78 -17.77 -13.44
CA ALA A 140 -15.23 -17.94 -14.78
C ALA A 140 -15.21 -16.60 -15.51
N ALA A 141 -14.09 -16.30 -16.19
CA ALA A 141 -13.92 -15.09 -16.98
C ALA A 141 -12.97 -15.30 -18.15
N LYS A 142 -13.10 -14.51 -19.20
CA LYS A 142 -12.17 -14.53 -20.33
C LYS A 142 -10.84 -13.89 -19.94
N LEU A 143 -9.74 -14.43 -20.48
CA LEU A 143 -8.48 -13.69 -20.49
C LEU A 143 -8.65 -12.40 -21.28
N VAL A 144 -7.88 -11.39 -20.96
CA VAL A 144 -8.06 -10.04 -21.49
C VAL A 144 -6.75 -9.45 -22.00
N SER A 145 -6.81 -8.62 -23.02
CA SER A 145 -5.66 -7.83 -23.48
C SER A 145 -5.34 -6.69 -22.52
N LEU A 146 -4.06 -6.29 -22.47
CA LEU A 146 -3.64 -5.10 -21.71
C LEU A 146 -4.42 -3.85 -22.17
N ASP A 147 -4.61 -3.66 -23.49
CA ASP A 147 -5.40 -2.55 -24.03
C ASP A 147 -6.79 -2.46 -23.38
N ARG A 148 -7.48 -3.60 -23.32
CA ARG A 148 -8.85 -3.63 -22.76
C ARG A 148 -8.85 -3.47 -21.25
N TYR A 149 -7.86 -4.01 -20.56
CA TYR A 149 -7.75 -3.89 -19.11
C TYR A 149 -7.54 -2.43 -18.69
N LEU A 150 -6.55 -1.75 -19.29
CA LEU A 150 -6.28 -0.33 -19.05
C LEU A 150 -7.49 0.55 -19.41
N ALA A 151 -8.11 0.31 -20.56
CA ALA A 151 -9.31 1.08 -20.95
C ALA A 151 -10.48 0.94 -19.95
N VAL A 152 -10.61 -0.20 -19.27
CA VAL A 152 -11.61 -0.37 -18.21
C VAL A 152 -11.16 0.30 -16.91
N ALA A 153 -9.91 0.12 -16.50
CA ALA A 153 -9.35 0.76 -15.31
C ALA A 153 -9.48 2.30 -15.40
N ASN A 154 -9.12 2.87 -16.54
CA ASN A 154 -9.21 4.32 -16.79
C ASN A 154 -10.66 4.86 -16.70
N ARG A 155 -11.64 4.12 -17.23
CA ARG A 155 -13.06 4.50 -17.08
C ARG A 155 -13.57 4.42 -15.65
N LEU A 156 -12.95 3.58 -14.83
CA LEU A 156 -13.24 3.48 -13.40
C LEU A 156 -12.44 4.49 -12.55
N HIS A 157 -11.58 5.29 -13.18
CA HIS A 157 -10.59 6.14 -12.51
C HIS A 157 -9.73 5.36 -11.51
N GLN A 158 -9.48 4.07 -11.81
CA GLN A 158 -8.69 3.17 -11.01
C GLN A 158 -7.23 3.20 -11.46
N ARG A 159 -6.33 3.69 -10.59
CA ARG A 159 -4.89 3.60 -10.84
C ARG A 159 -4.43 2.14 -10.75
N VAL A 160 -3.43 1.81 -11.54
CA VAL A 160 -2.94 0.44 -11.63
C VAL A 160 -1.43 0.34 -11.42
N ILE A 161 -0.99 -0.86 -11.03
CA ILE A 161 0.42 -1.28 -11.07
C ILE A 161 0.52 -2.44 -12.05
N VAL A 162 1.31 -2.27 -13.09
CA VAL A 162 1.50 -3.28 -14.14
C VAL A 162 2.77 -4.08 -13.86
N GLU A 163 2.65 -5.36 -13.52
CA GLU A 163 3.81 -6.25 -13.46
C GLU A 163 4.19 -6.76 -14.85
N ILE A 164 5.37 -6.40 -15.33
CA ILE A 164 5.91 -6.98 -16.54
C ILE A 164 6.66 -8.27 -16.17
N LYS A 165 6.04 -9.39 -16.50
CA LYS A 165 6.67 -10.72 -16.40
C LYS A 165 7.64 -10.90 -17.55
N THR A 166 8.77 -11.52 -17.27
CA THR A 166 9.78 -11.84 -18.29
C THR A 166 10.03 -13.32 -18.37
N THR A 167 10.28 -13.78 -19.59
CA THR A 167 10.64 -15.15 -19.90
C THR A 167 11.77 -15.17 -20.95
N PRO A 168 12.49 -16.27 -21.11
CA PRO A 168 13.50 -16.40 -22.17
C PRO A 168 12.94 -16.27 -23.60
N GLN A 169 11.62 -16.43 -23.77
CA GLN A 169 10.92 -16.35 -25.06
C GLN A 169 10.52 -14.94 -25.47
N ASP A 170 10.67 -13.97 -24.58
CA ASP A 170 10.34 -12.58 -24.88
C ASP A 170 11.18 -12.02 -26.02
N SER A 171 10.55 -11.27 -26.89
CA SER A 171 11.24 -10.68 -28.02
C SER A 171 12.15 -9.53 -27.60
N LYS A 172 13.28 -9.36 -28.28
CA LYS A 172 14.27 -8.29 -28.00
C LYS A 172 13.66 -6.88 -27.96
N GLY A 173 12.54 -6.65 -28.65
CA GLY A 173 11.85 -5.34 -28.73
C GLY A 173 10.68 -5.18 -27.77
N MET A 174 10.37 -6.14 -26.90
CA MET A 174 9.18 -6.15 -26.04
C MET A 174 9.02 -4.83 -25.25
N LEU A 175 10.03 -4.43 -24.51
CA LEU A 175 9.97 -3.23 -23.65
C LEU A 175 9.84 -1.92 -24.45
N ALA A 176 10.48 -1.84 -25.63
CA ALA A 176 10.33 -0.68 -26.51
C ALA A 176 8.90 -0.59 -27.07
N ARG A 177 8.29 -1.73 -27.44
CA ARG A 177 6.87 -1.78 -27.85
C ARG A 177 5.94 -1.43 -26.70
N PHE A 178 6.18 -1.98 -25.52
CA PHE A 178 5.41 -1.65 -24.31
C PHE A 178 5.43 -0.14 -24.03
N ASN A 179 6.63 0.46 -23.93
CA ASN A 179 6.76 1.88 -23.65
C ASN A 179 6.13 2.75 -24.74
N ARG A 180 6.36 2.44 -26.02
CA ARG A 180 5.78 3.21 -27.13
C ARG A 180 4.26 3.19 -27.10
N LYS A 181 3.66 2.05 -26.73
CA LYS A 181 2.22 1.88 -26.78
C LYS A 181 1.52 2.40 -25.51
N TYR A 182 2.08 2.11 -24.32
CA TYR A 182 1.40 2.36 -23.05
C TYR A 182 2.07 3.44 -22.17
N GLY A 183 3.34 3.74 -22.41
CA GLY A 183 4.10 4.62 -21.52
C GLY A 183 3.48 6.01 -21.33
N ARG A 184 2.85 6.58 -22.35
CA ARG A 184 2.14 7.89 -22.24
C ARG A 184 0.85 7.75 -21.44
N GLU A 185 0.07 6.70 -21.69
CA GLU A 185 -1.18 6.42 -20.98
C GLU A 185 -0.94 6.23 -19.48
N LEU A 186 0.03 5.36 -19.12
CA LEU A 186 0.40 5.10 -17.72
C LEU A 186 0.86 6.38 -17.00
N LEU A 187 1.62 7.26 -17.67
CA LEU A 187 1.99 8.56 -17.10
C LEU A 187 0.79 9.46 -16.86
N THR A 188 -0.16 9.53 -17.80
CA THR A 188 -1.35 10.37 -17.70
C THR A 188 -2.25 9.96 -16.53
N HIS A 189 -2.35 8.67 -16.25
CA HIS A 189 -3.18 8.13 -15.17
C HIS A 189 -2.43 7.94 -13.84
N HIS A 190 -1.15 8.34 -13.77
CA HIS A 190 -0.29 8.16 -12.60
C HIS A 190 -0.16 6.70 -12.18
N ASP A 191 -0.15 5.81 -13.16
CA ASP A 191 0.03 4.38 -12.98
C ASP A 191 1.50 4.04 -12.72
N LEU A 192 1.72 2.87 -12.13
CA LEU A 192 3.05 2.37 -11.83
C LEU A 192 3.34 1.13 -12.68
N VAL A 193 4.63 0.87 -12.85
CA VAL A 193 5.12 -0.40 -13.41
C VAL A 193 6.03 -1.05 -12.38
N HIS A 194 6.02 -2.37 -12.29
CA HIS A 194 7.04 -3.07 -11.54
C HIS A 194 7.48 -4.37 -12.23
N SER A 195 8.62 -4.91 -11.85
CA SER A 195 9.12 -6.19 -12.35
C SER A 195 10.16 -6.79 -11.42
N MET A 196 10.22 -8.12 -11.37
CA MET A 196 11.31 -8.86 -10.72
C MET A 196 12.61 -8.81 -11.52
N ASP A 197 12.55 -8.51 -12.81
CA ASP A 197 13.72 -8.41 -13.68
C ASP A 197 14.30 -6.99 -13.67
N TYR A 198 15.47 -6.82 -13.08
CA TYR A 198 16.19 -5.54 -13.06
C TYR A 198 16.53 -4.98 -14.44
N ARG A 199 16.63 -5.84 -15.45
CA ARG A 199 16.83 -5.42 -16.84
C ARG A 199 15.61 -4.65 -17.35
N VAL A 200 14.39 -5.08 -16.96
CA VAL A 200 13.15 -4.37 -17.26
C VAL A 200 13.17 -2.99 -16.61
N VAL A 201 13.45 -2.90 -15.31
CA VAL A 201 13.52 -1.64 -14.55
C VAL A 201 14.50 -0.66 -15.21
N THR A 202 15.74 -1.13 -15.43
CA THR A 202 16.80 -0.29 -16.02
C THR A 202 16.47 0.12 -17.46
N ARG A 203 15.95 -0.80 -18.27
CA ARG A 203 15.66 -0.53 -19.70
C ARG A 203 14.49 0.43 -19.85
N LEU A 204 13.40 0.23 -19.11
CA LEU A 204 12.25 1.12 -19.15
C LEU A 204 12.59 2.52 -18.62
N HIS A 205 13.40 2.62 -17.55
CA HIS A 205 13.87 3.91 -17.07
C HIS A 205 14.67 4.67 -18.13
N ARG A 206 15.53 4.00 -18.89
CA ARG A 206 16.25 4.62 -20.01
C ARG A 206 15.34 5.05 -21.16
N LEU A 207 14.29 4.27 -21.46
CA LEU A 207 13.33 4.57 -22.52
C LEU A 207 12.37 5.70 -22.13
N ASN A 208 12.03 5.78 -20.83
CA ASN A 208 11.09 6.75 -20.30
C ASN A 208 11.40 7.08 -18.84
N PRO A 209 12.32 8.04 -18.57
CA PRO A 209 12.72 8.39 -17.21
C PRO A 209 11.59 8.96 -16.34
N ARG A 210 10.49 9.40 -16.95
CA ARG A 210 9.32 9.94 -16.23
C ARG A 210 8.41 8.83 -15.68
N LEU A 211 8.46 7.64 -16.26
CA LEU A 211 7.65 6.50 -15.80
C LEU A 211 8.15 6.01 -14.43
N LYS A 212 7.25 5.87 -13.50
CA LYS A 212 7.58 5.33 -12.17
C LYS A 212 7.63 3.81 -12.23
N ILE A 213 8.84 3.27 -11.99
CA ILE A 213 9.10 1.84 -12.11
C ILE A 213 9.71 1.34 -10.81
N LEU A 214 9.02 0.40 -10.14
CA LEU A 214 9.49 -0.21 -8.91
C LEU A 214 10.22 -1.54 -9.21
N ALA A 215 11.23 -1.84 -8.41
CA ALA A 215 11.89 -3.15 -8.45
C ALA A 215 11.19 -4.11 -7.48
N ILE A 216 10.71 -5.25 -7.98
CA ILE A 216 10.21 -6.32 -7.12
C ILE A 216 11.41 -7.11 -6.61
N GLN A 217 11.46 -7.36 -5.30
CA GLN A 217 12.48 -8.18 -4.66
C GLN A 217 11.83 -9.30 -3.85
N PRO A 218 12.13 -10.58 -4.17
CA PRO A 218 11.65 -11.71 -3.37
C PRO A 218 12.41 -11.87 -2.05
N TYR A 219 13.57 -11.21 -1.92
CA TYR A 219 14.41 -11.22 -0.71
C TYR A 219 15.09 -9.86 -0.53
N ASN A 220 15.48 -9.54 0.71
CA ASN A 220 16.18 -8.30 1.03
C ASN A 220 17.67 -8.42 0.67
N PHE A 221 18.03 -8.02 -0.54
CA PHE A 221 19.41 -7.89 -1.01
C PHE A 221 19.97 -6.45 -0.89
N GLY A 222 19.30 -5.59 -0.13
CA GLY A 222 19.60 -4.17 -0.04
C GLY A 222 18.93 -3.34 -1.14
N LEU A 223 19.48 -2.18 -1.48
CA LEU A 223 18.95 -1.24 -2.45
C LEU A 223 19.69 -1.33 -3.79
N PRO A 224 19.45 -2.36 -4.62
CA PRO A 224 20.37 -2.72 -5.71
C PRO A 224 20.22 -1.86 -6.96
N ASN A 225 19.13 -1.09 -7.11
CA ASN A 225 18.83 -0.47 -8.40
C ASN A 225 18.56 1.03 -8.28
N ARG A 226 19.54 1.85 -8.69
CA ARG A 226 19.41 3.31 -8.73
C ARG A 226 18.32 3.80 -9.71
N ALA A 227 18.01 3.02 -10.76
CA ALA A 227 16.98 3.34 -11.73
C ALA A 227 15.56 3.08 -11.21
N ALA A 228 15.42 2.32 -10.12
CA ALA A 228 14.12 2.06 -9.51
C ALA A 228 13.58 3.32 -8.83
N SER A 229 12.31 3.63 -9.08
CA SER A 229 11.58 4.71 -8.42
C SER A 229 11.08 4.33 -7.04
N GLY A 230 11.17 3.06 -6.65
CA GLY A 230 10.77 2.47 -5.38
C GLY A 230 10.92 0.95 -5.41
N TYR A 231 10.42 0.29 -4.39
CA TYR A 231 10.56 -1.15 -4.22
C TYR A 231 9.23 -1.81 -3.89
N THR A 232 9.03 -3.04 -4.38
CA THR A 232 7.94 -3.93 -3.97
C THR A 232 8.58 -5.18 -3.39
N MET A 233 8.53 -5.33 -2.05
CA MET A 233 9.31 -6.31 -1.30
C MET A 233 8.46 -7.47 -0.82
N GLU A 234 8.98 -8.68 -0.91
CA GLU A 234 8.43 -9.82 -0.17
C GLU A 234 8.60 -9.55 1.35
N TYR A 235 7.50 -9.68 2.10
CA TYR A 235 7.41 -9.14 3.46
C TYR A 235 8.22 -9.92 4.50
N SER A 236 8.45 -11.22 4.32
CA SER A 236 9.15 -12.05 5.31
C SER A 236 10.63 -11.65 5.52
N THR A 237 11.21 -10.96 4.53
CA THR A 237 12.59 -10.45 4.61
C THR A 237 12.66 -8.93 4.69
N LEU A 238 11.53 -8.25 4.62
CA LEU A 238 11.44 -6.80 4.79
C LEU A 238 11.64 -6.44 6.27
N ASN A 239 12.36 -5.35 6.52
CA ASN A 239 12.58 -4.83 7.87
C ASN A 239 12.67 -3.31 7.86
N ALA A 240 12.50 -2.73 9.05
CA ALA A 240 12.53 -1.27 9.25
C ALA A 240 13.82 -0.60 8.73
N LEU A 241 14.97 -1.29 8.75
CA LEU A 241 16.22 -0.72 8.24
C LEU A 241 16.16 -0.54 6.72
N PHE A 242 15.61 -1.51 5.96
CA PHE A 242 15.43 -1.39 4.52
C PHE A 242 14.49 -0.23 4.20
N ILE A 243 13.35 -0.16 4.89
CA ILE A 243 12.34 0.89 4.70
C ILE A 243 12.96 2.27 4.92
N ARG A 244 13.66 2.48 6.06
CA ARG A 244 14.33 3.75 6.34
C ARG A 244 15.39 4.14 5.30
N ARG A 245 16.19 3.16 4.81
CA ARG A 245 17.17 3.42 3.75
C ARG A 245 16.52 3.81 2.44
N ALA A 246 15.46 3.13 2.04
CA ALA A 246 14.70 3.46 0.84
C ALA A 246 14.07 4.88 0.95
N HIS A 247 13.47 5.20 2.10
CA HIS A 247 12.92 6.52 2.37
C HIS A 247 13.97 7.63 2.34
N HIS A 248 15.18 7.37 2.85
CA HIS A 248 16.30 8.32 2.75
C HIS A 248 16.69 8.63 1.30
N GLU A 249 16.47 7.69 0.38
CA GLU A 249 16.63 7.89 -1.06
C GLU A 249 15.37 8.45 -1.74
N GLY A 250 14.31 8.79 -0.99
CA GLY A 250 13.02 9.25 -1.52
C GLY A 250 12.24 8.17 -2.27
N LYS A 251 12.47 6.90 -1.95
CA LYS A 251 11.89 5.73 -2.63
C LYS A 251 10.84 5.06 -1.77
N PRO A 252 9.58 4.95 -2.22
CA PRO A 252 8.55 4.21 -1.50
C PRO A 252 8.83 2.70 -1.49
N VAL A 253 8.33 2.04 -0.45
CA VAL A 253 8.41 0.59 -0.27
C VAL A 253 7.00 0.02 -0.14
N PHE A 254 6.62 -0.86 -1.05
CA PHE A 254 5.39 -1.66 -0.98
C PHE A 254 5.74 -3.08 -0.54
N ALA A 255 4.90 -3.67 0.29
CA ALA A 255 5.09 -5.04 0.75
C ALA A 255 4.08 -6.01 0.11
N TRP A 256 4.50 -7.23 -0.29
CA TRP A 256 3.68 -8.26 -0.94
C TRP A 256 4.01 -9.67 -0.44
N THR A 257 3.12 -10.65 -0.50
CA THR A 257 1.67 -10.54 -0.56
C THR A 257 1.14 -10.79 0.85
N ILE A 258 0.54 -9.78 1.46
CA ILE A 258 0.19 -9.82 2.88
C ILE A 258 -1.28 -10.20 3.07
N ASN A 259 -1.52 -11.38 3.64
CA ASN A 259 -2.86 -11.94 3.79
C ASN A 259 -3.25 -12.23 5.25
N SER A 260 -2.42 -11.85 6.23
CA SER A 260 -2.72 -12.00 7.67
C SER A 260 -2.83 -10.66 8.39
N ALA A 261 -3.70 -10.59 9.39
CA ALA A 261 -3.88 -9.37 10.20
C ALA A 261 -2.61 -8.99 10.96
N ALA A 262 -1.89 -9.98 11.50
CA ALA A 262 -0.65 -9.74 12.25
C ALA A 262 0.44 -9.10 11.38
N ALA A 263 0.70 -9.68 10.18
CA ALA A 263 1.69 -9.09 9.26
C ALA A 263 1.26 -7.70 8.75
N MET A 264 -0.04 -7.46 8.54
CA MET A 264 -0.54 -6.12 8.20
C MET A 264 -0.23 -5.12 9.31
N HIS A 265 -0.50 -5.48 10.56
CA HIS A 265 -0.25 -4.62 11.71
C HIS A 265 1.25 -4.32 11.89
N GLU A 266 2.11 -5.33 11.81
CA GLU A 266 3.56 -5.19 11.87
C GLU A 266 4.08 -4.21 10.83
N LEU A 267 3.71 -4.39 9.55
CA LEU A 267 4.15 -3.52 8.45
C LEU A 267 3.62 -2.08 8.57
N LEU A 268 2.42 -1.89 9.11
CA LEU A 268 1.88 -0.56 9.42
C LEU A 268 2.73 0.14 10.50
N THR A 269 3.20 -0.60 11.48
CA THR A 269 4.09 -0.10 12.53
C THR A 269 5.49 0.23 11.99
N GLU A 270 5.98 -0.51 11.01
CA GLU A 270 7.25 -0.26 10.33
C GLU A 270 7.19 0.85 9.28
N HIS A 271 6.01 1.46 9.07
CA HIS A 271 5.78 2.57 8.15
C HIS A 271 6.01 2.22 6.66
N VAL A 272 5.59 1.06 6.23
CA VAL A 272 5.56 0.70 4.81
C VAL A 272 4.62 1.63 4.03
N ASP A 273 4.96 2.00 2.79
CA ASP A 273 4.18 2.96 1.99
C ASP A 273 2.95 2.33 1.32
N GLY A 274 2.93 1.00 1.15
CA GLY A 274 1.79 0.31 0.57
C GLY A 274 1.79 -1.19 0.86
N ILE A 275 0.61 -1.77 0.87
CA ILE A 275 0.38 -3.20 1.12
C ILE A 275 -0.36 -3.82 -0.05
N VAL A 276 0.29 -4.80 -0.69
CA VAL A 276 -0.28 -5.64 -1.75
C VAL A 276 -0.91 -6.87 -1.10
N THR A 277 -2.21 -7.10 -1.33
CA THR A 277 -2.96 -8.17 -0.67
C THR A 277 -4.05 -8.77 -1.54
N ASP A 278 -4.30 -10.09 -1.39
CA ASP A 278 -5.50 -10.74 -1.90
C ASP A 278 -6.73 -10.48 -0.99
N ARG A 279 -6.51 -9.99 0.23
CA ARG A 279 -7.53 -9.83 1.27
C ARG A 279 -7.81 -8.36 1.59
N LEU A 280 -8.07 -7.58 0.54
CA LEU A 280 -8.32 -6.13 0.64
C LEU A 280 -9.34 -5.75 1.73
N PRO A 281 -10.49 -6.46 1.92
CA PRO A 281 -11.41 -6.17 3.02
C PRO A 281 -10.77 -6.30 4.41
N LEU A 282 -9.81 -7.23 4.59
CA LEU A 282 -9.05 -7.37 5.82
C LEU A 282 -8.14 -6.17 6.02
N LEU A 283 -7.37 -5.79 4.99
CA LEU A 283 -6.48 -4.62 5.04
C LEU A 283 -7.24 -3.35 5.41
N LEU A 284 -8.40 -3.09 4.79
CA LEU A 284 -9.22 -1.92 5.10
C LEU A 284 -9.73 -1.91 6.55
N ARG A 285 -10.01 -3.08 7.14
CA ARG A 285 -10.32 -3.19 8.58
C ARG A 285 -9.10 -2.89 9.45
N GLN A 286 -7.93 -3.46 9.12
CA GLN A 286 -6.70 -3.21 9.87
C GLN A 286 -6.29 -1.73 9.83
N LEU A 287 -6.39 -1.07 8.68
CA LEU A 287 -6.12 0.35 8.57
C LEU A 287 -7.07 1.21 9.43
N ARG A 288 -8.35 0.83 9.54
CA ARG A 288 -9.29 1.51 10.44
C ARG A 288 -8.93 1.28 11.90
N ALA A 289 -8.68 0.03 12.30
CA ALA A 289 -8.25 -0.33 13.65
C ALA A 289 -6.97 0.42 14.04
N PHE A 290 -5.93 0.36 13.22
CA PHE A 290 -4.65 1.02 13.44
C PHE A 290 -4.75 2.54 13.62
N ARG A 291 -5.71 3.19 12.96
CA ARG A 291 -5.99 4.63 13.17
C ARG A 291 -6.67 4.92 14.51
N HIS A 292 -7.51 3.99 15.00
CA HIS A 292 -8.22 4.12 16.27
C HIS A 292 -7.38 3.70 17.48
N GLU A 293 -6.56 2.63 17.34
CA GLU A 293 -5.71 2.10 18.41
C GLU A 293 -4.61 3.06 18.85
N ARG A 294 -4.21 3.99 18.01
CA ARG A 294 -3.32 5.10 18.40
C ARG A 294 -4.06 6.28 19.02
N SER A 295 -4.98 5.99 19.94
CA SER A 295 -5.50 7.01 20.84
C SER A 295 -4.39 7.51 21.77
N TYR A 296 -4.59 8.66 22.38
CA TYR A 296 -3.62 9.26 23.31
C TYR A 296 -3.24 8.33 24.48
N ALA A 297 -4.20 7.52 24.94
CA ALA A 297 -4.00 6.55 26.03
C ALA A 297 -3.06 5.42 25.65
N ASP A 298 -3.16 4.87 24.43
CA ASP A 298 -2.33 3.74 23.96
C ASP A 298 -0.86 4.17 23.83
N ARG A 299 -0.60 5.42 23.41
CA ARG A 299 0.76 5.97 23.34
C ARG A 299 1.39 6.25 24.69
N LEU A 300 0.58 6.61 25.70
CA LEU A 300 1.08 6.76 27.07
C LEU A 300 1.45 5.40 27.68
N LEU A 301 0.74 4.33 27.32
CA LEU A 301 1.08 2.98 27.77
C LEU A 301 2.37 2.48 27.12
N ASP A 302 2.59 2.72 25.81
CA ASP A 302 3.84 2.38 25.11
C ASP A 302 5.06 3.16 25.61
N LEU A 303 4.86 4.29 26.30
CA LEU A 303 5.94 5.08 26.91
C LEU A 303 6.28 4.65 28.33
N VAL A 304 5.40 3.90 28.99
CA VAL A 304 5.52 3.52 30.42
C VAL A 304 5.90 2.05 30.59
N PHE A 305 5.64 1.21 29.58
CA PHE A 305 5.93 -0.22 29.56
C PHE A 305 6.76 -0.61 28.34
#